data_8a43d0a2169644551d99435816dda0f8
#
_entry.id   8a43d0a2169644551d99435816dda0f8
#
_cell.length_a   1.000
_cell.length_b   1.000
_cell.length_c   1.000
_cell.angle_alpha   90.00
_cell.angle_beta   90.00
_cell.angle_gamma   90.00
#
_symmetry.space_group_name_H-M   'P 1'
#
loop_
_entity.id
_entity.type
_entity.pdbx_description
1 polymer ?
#
loop_
_entity_poly.entity_id
_entity_poly.type
_entity_poly.pdbx_seq_one_letter_code
_entity_poly.pdbx_strand_id
1 'polypeptide(L)'
;HRDEPLMWFVLAADRKKPHDVGLDPRRAVLPHLVQSLSSHSADVEVCCHPGYQAVEDPQTRKKECARFWGWEGANSNIVRAHFLRSEPGPGWRMWEDLGVREDASLGWSREVGFRAGTSRAFRAYDVEADRPLALKVHPVAAMDSAMTRGLNWNPEEAKGQLDEMMEVVSAAGGTWMSCWHNTSVSDRDEWVGWRATYLHMVQTARSLSRRTL
;
A
#
# COMPACT_ATOMS: atom_id res chain seq x y z
N HIS A 1 -17.20 -2.01 6.23
CA HIS A 1 -16.33 -2.55 5.18
C HIS A 1 -16.32 -4.09 5.25
N ARG A 2 -17.47 -4.77 4.99
CA ARG A 2 -17.54 -6.23 5.14
C ARG A 2 -17.23 -6.99 3.85
N ASP A 3 -17.06 -6.30 2.72
CA ASP A 3 -17.01 -6.94 1.39
C ASP A 3 -15.82 -6.50 0.52
N GLU A 4 -14.86 -5.74 1.05
CA GLU A 4 -13.65 -5.36 0.31
C GLU A 4 -12.41 -5.80 1.06
N PRO A 5 -11.42 -6.38 0.35
CA PRO A 5 -10.15 -6.74 0.97
C PRO A 5 -9.42 -5.48 1.46
N LEU A 6 -9.14 -5.43 2.75
CA LEU A 6 -8.41 -4.34 3.37
C LEU A 6 -7.03 -4.82 3.80
N MET A 7 -6.01 -4.17 3.25
CA MET A 7 -4.62 -4.40 3.62
C MET A 7 -4.12 -3.31 4.57
N TRP A 8 -3.77 -3.67 5.78
CA TRP A 8 -3.15 -2.78 6.75
C TRP A 8 -1.64 -2.92 6.74
N PHE A 9 -0.96 -1.92 6.18
CA PHE A 9 0.49 -1.88 6.13
C PHE A 9 1.05 -1.22 7.39
N VAL A 10 1.69 -2.00 8.25
CA VAL A 10 2.21 -1.54 9.54
C VAL A 10 3.70 -1.24 9.43
N LEU A 11 4.08 0.02 9.72
CA LEU A 11 5.47 0.48 9.63
C LEU A 11 6.34 -0.21 10.68
N ALA A 12 7.28 -1.03 10.21
CA ALA A 12 8.21 -1.80 11.04
C ALA A 12 9.59 -1.12 11.21
N ALA A 13 9.75 0.10 10.67
CA ALA A 13 11.00 0.86 10.69
C ALA A 13 11.37 1.39 12.07
N ASP A 14 12.66 1.57 12.32
CA ASP A 14 13.16 2.26 13.51
C ASP A 14 12.82 3.76 13.44
N ARG A 15 12.15 4.29 14.46
CA ARG A 15 11.66 5.67 14.55
C ARG A 15 12.73 6.78 14.34
N LYS A 16 14.01 6.44 14.34
CA LYS A 16 15.12 7.40 14.30
C LYS A 16 15.46 7.94 12.91
N LYS A 17 14.76 7.50 11.87
CA LYS A 17 15.03 7.91 10.49
C LYS A 17 14.20 9.13 10.10
N PRO A 18 14.74 10.07 9.34
CA PRO A 18 14.03 11.33 9.02
C PRO A 18 12.73 11.11 8.25
N HIS A 19 12.60 10.00 7.52
CA HIS A 19 11.42 9.68 6.72
C HIS A 19 10.45 8.70 7.40
N ASP A 20 10.87 7.99 8.43
CA ASP A 20 10.09 6.96 9.10
C ASP A 20 9.50 7.52 10.41
N VAL A 21 8.38 8.24 10.29
CA VAL A 21 7.66 8.83 11.41
C VAL A 21 6.51 7.90 11.79
N GLY A 22 6.55 7.34 12.99
CA GLY A 22 5.52 6.42 13.46
C GLY A 22 5.70 6.04 14.93
N LEU A 23 4.97 5.04 15.37
CA LEU A 23 5.16 4.43 16.68
C LEU A 23 6.49 3.66 16.71
N ASP A 24 7.16 3.64 17.87
CA ASP A 24 8.37 2.84 18.04
C ASP A 24 8.01 1.34 17.94
N PRO A 25 8.53 0.62 16.93
CA PRO A 25 8.16 -0.78 16.68
C PRO A 25 8.62 -1.76 17.79
N ARG A 26 9.43 -1.28 18.75
CA ARG A 26 9.85 -2.06 19.92
C ARG A 26 8.85 -1.98 21.06
N ARG A 27 7.87 -1.06 21.00
CA ARG A 27 6.82 -0.97 22.02
C ARG A 27 5.73 -2.01 21.74
N ALA A 28 5.20 -2.59 22.78
CA ALA A 28 4.16 -3.61 22.72
C ALA A 28 2.88 -3.16 21.99
N VAL A 29 2.65 -1.87 21.84
CA VAL A 29 1.45 -1.33 21.19
C VAL A 29 1.32 -1.76 19.73
N LEU A 30 2.42 -1.84 18.96
CA LEU A 30 2.35 -2.29 17.56
C LEU A 30 2.06 -3.79 17.41
N PRO A 31 2.77 -4.70 18.11
CA PRO A 31 2.40 -6.12 18.12
C PRO A 31 0.95 -6.35 18.56
N HIS A 32 0.46 -5.68 19.61
CA HIS A 32 -0.94 -5.79 20.03
C HIS A 32 -1.92 -5.27 18.98
N LEU A 33 -1.59 -4.18 18.27
CA LEU A 33 -2.40 -3.68 17.18
C LEU A 33 -2.48 -4.68 16.02
N VAL A 34 -1.35 -5.28 15.64
CA VAL A 34 -1.28 -6.32 14.60
C VAL A 34 -2.15 -7.51 14.97
N GLN A 35 -2.01 -8.03 16.17
CA GLN A 35 -2.83 -9.12 16.70
C GLN A 35 -4.32 -8.78 16.70
N SER A 36 -4.67 -7.59 17.18
CA SER A 36 -6.07 -7.12 17.19
C SER A 36 -6.66 -7.00 15.79
N LEU A 37 -5.93 -6.42 14.84
CA LEU A 37 -6.39 -6.28 13.45
C LEU A 37 -6.58 -7.63 12.79
N SER A 38 -5.62 -8.55 12.94
CA SER A 38 -5.69 -9.91 12.37
C SER A 38 -6.84 -10.74 12.94
N SER A 39 -7.24 -10.47 14.19
CA SER A 39 -8.34 -11.18 14.86
C SER A 39 -9.71 -10.57 14.56
N HIS A 40 -9.75 -9.36 14.00
CA HIS A 40 -11.01 -8.60 13.86
C HIS A 40 -11.89 -9.11 12.72
N SER A 41 -11.31 -9.47 11.59
CA SER A 41 -12.04 -9.98 10.43
C SER A 41 -11.10 -10.76 9.51
N ALA A 42 -11.62 -11.83 8.89
CA ALA A 42 -10.90 -12.59 7.87
C ALA A 42 -10.60 -11.76 6.59
N ASP A 43 -11.35 -10.66 6.38
CA ASP A 43 -11.19 -9.77 5.23
C ASP A 43 -10.09 -8.71 5.44
N VAL A 44 -9.45 -8.72 6.62
CA VAL A 44 -8.36 -7.80 6.96
C VAL A 44 -7.04 -8.53 6.89
N GLU A 45 -6.16 -8.09 6.00
CA GLU A 45 -4.80 -8.59 5.91
C GLU A 45 -3.81 -7.58 6.50
N VAL A 46 -3.00 -8.02 7.45
CA VAL A 46 -1.99 -7.16 8.08
C VAL A 46 -0.65 -7.45 7.43
N CYS A 47 -0.10 -6.42 6.77
CA CYS A 47 1.03 -6.49 5.87
C CYS A 47 2.23 -5.69 6.38
N CYS A 48 3.42 -6.06 5.93
CA CYS A 48 4.65 -5.40 6.28
C CYS A 48 4.82 -4.07 5.54
N HIS A 49 5.17 -3.00 6.28
CA HIS A 49 5.58 -1.72 5.74
C HIS A 49 7.05 -1.46 6.10
N PRO A 50 8.01 -1.92 5.27
CA PRO A 50 9.42 -1.61 5.49
C PRO A 50 9.68 -0.12 5.30
N GLY A 51 10.61 0.42 6.10
CA GLY A 51 10.94 1.84 6.10
C GLY A 51 11.68 2.32 4.86
N TYR A 52 11.90 3.62 4.81
CA TYR A 52 12.49 4.29 3.66
C TYR A 52 13.84 3.70 3.22
N GLN A 53 14.72 3.38 4.17
CA GLN A 53 16.05 2.84 3.88
C GLN A 53 16.06 1.35 3.56
N ALA A 54 14.99 0.62 3.87
CA ALA A 54 14.92 -0.82 3.63
C ALA A 54 15.02 -1.19 2.13
N VAL A 55 14.71 -0.25 1.23
CA VAL A 55 14.86 -0.46 -0.22
C VAL A 55 16.33 -0.54 -0.63
N GLU A 56 17.20 0.29 -0.04
CA GLU A 56 18.62 0.38 -0.41
C GLU A 56 19.52 -0.48 0.46
N ASP A 57 19.18 -0.62 1.76
CA ASP A 57 20.00 -1.35 2.73
C ASP A 57 19.45 -2.75 3.01
N PRO A 58 20.12 -3.81 2.53
CA PRO A 58 19.70 -5.20 2.75
C PRO A 58 19.60 -5.60 4.22
N GLN A 59 20.47 -5.06 5.09
CA GLN A 59 20.46 -5.40 6.51
C GLN A 59 19.26 -4.77 7.21
N THR A 60 18.99 -3.48 6.94
CA THR A 60 17.80 -2.79 7.44
C THR A 60 16.54 -3.50 6.97
N ARG A 61 16.45 -3.85 5.70
CA ARG A 61 15.32 -4.58 5.11
C ARG A 61 15.06 -5.91 5.82
N LYS A 62 16.09 -6.75 5.94
CA LYS A 62 15.98 -8.05 6.62
C LYS A 62 15.54 -7.88 8.08
N LYS A 63 16.12 -6.91 8.80
CA LYS A 63 15.80 -6.62 10.20
C LYS A 63 14.35 -6.18 10.39
N GLU A 64 13.86 -5.29 9.53
CA GLU A 64 12.51 -4.74 9.66
C GLU A 64 11.44 -5.76 9.26
N CYS A 65 11.66 -6.49 8.18
CA CYS A 65 10.77 -7.58 7.78
C CYS A 65 10.73 -8.70 8.83
N ALA A 66 11.88 -9.14 9.33
CA ALA A 66 11.95 -10.16 10.39
C ALA A 66 11.25 -9.70 11.67
N ARG A 67 11.38 -8.42 12.02
CA ARG A 67 10.65 -7.84 13.17
C ARG A 67 9.14 -7.93 12.97
N PHE A 68 8.63 -7.53 11.81
CA PHE A 68 7.21 -7.61 11.51
C PHE A 68 6.71 -9.05 11.58
N TRP A 69 7.36 -9.98 10.89
CA TRP A 69 6.96 -11.39 10.89
C TRP A 69 7.12 -12.09 12.25
N GLY A 70 7.86 -11.51 13.17
CA GLY A 70 7.95 -11.97 14.56
C GLY A 70 6.77 -11.54 15.43
N TRP A 71 5.88 -10.69 14.97
CA TRP A 71 4.69 -10.28 15.71
C TRP A 71 3.56 -11.29 15.56
N GLU A 72 2.85 -11.55 16.64
CA GLU A 72 1.67 -12.42 16.62
C GLU A 72 0.58 -11.80 15.72
N GLY A 73 0.03 -12.61 14.81
CA GLY A 73 -0.95 -12.15 13.82
C GLY A 73 -0.34 -11.60 12.52
N ALA A 74 0.97 -11.41 12.44
CA ALA A 74 1.66 -11.03 11.22
C ALA A 74 1.91 -12.26 10.33
N ASN A 75 0.93 -12.61 9.51
CA ASN A 75 0.95 -13.81 8.67
C ASN A 75 1.02 -13.53 7.16
N SER A 76 1.09 -12.26 6.77
CA SER A 76 1.11 -11.85 5.37
C SER A 76 2.53 -11.79 4.81
N ASN A 77 2.71 -12.31 3.59
CA ASN A 77 3.93 -12.18 2.80
C ASN A 77 3.83 -11.02 1.78
N ILE A 78 3.00 -10.04 2.07
CA ILE A 78 2.82 -8.82 1.27
C ILE A 78 3.62 -7.68 1.88
N VAL A 79 4.28 -6.91 1.02
CA VAL A 79 5.00 -5.70 1.43
C VAL A 79 4.51 -4.47 0.68
N ARG A 80 4.64 -3.32 1.34
CA ARG A 80 4.58 -2.00 0.70
C ARG A 80 5.75 -1.18 1.24
N ALA A 81 6.73 -0.86 0.41
CA ALA A 81 7.86 -0.03 0.80
C ALA A 81 7.40 1.41 1.08
N HIS A 82 7.96 2.04 2.10
CA HIS A 82 7.62 3.41 2.49
C HIS A 82 7.87 4.38 1.32
N PHE A 83 7.00 5.36 1.16
CA PHE A 83 6.95 6.29 0.02
C PHE A 83 6.71 5.63 -1.34
N LEU A 84 6.15 4.42 -1.39
CA LEU A 84 5.98 3.64 -2.63
C LEU A 84 7.30 3.49 -3.41
N ARG A 85 8.42 3.35 -2.69
CA ARG A 85 9.75 3.17 -3.29
C ARG A 85 9.84 1.76 -3.87
N SER A 86 9.47 1.64 -5.13
CA SER A 86 9.58 0.40 -5.89
C SER A 86 10.65 0.55 -6.97
N GLU A 87 11.57 -0.39 -6.99
CA GLU A 87 12.61 -0.51 -8.00
C GLU A 87 12.37 -1.78 -8.82
N PRO A 88 11.74 -1.66 -10.01
CA PRO A 88 11.53 -2.81 -10.90
C PRO A 88 12.84 -3.52 -11.25
N GLY A 89 12.79 -4.85 -11.35
CA GLY A 89 13.96 -5.67 -11.57
C GLY A 89 14.72 -5.97 -10.27
N PRO A 90 15.85 -5.31 -9.98
CA PRO A 90 16.66 -5.60 -8.79
C PRO A 90 15.90 -5.52 -7.48
N GLY A 91 15.02 -4.51 -7.33
CA GLY A 91 14.21 -4.34 -6.13
C GLY A 91 13.22 -5.48 -5.92
N TRP A 92 12.61 -5.98 -6.98
CA TRP A 92 11.70 -7.12 -6.91
C TRP A 92 12.42 -8.42 -6.56
N ARG A 93 13.63 -8.64 -7.09
CA ARG A 93 14.48 -9.79 -6.70
C ARG A 93 14.78 -9.77 -5.20
N MET A 94 15.11 -8.58 -4.66
CA MET A 94 15.39 -8.43 -3.24
C MET A 94 14.20 -8.83 -2.34
N TRP A 95 12.96 -8.56 -2.77
CA TRP A 95 11.77 -9.00 -2.05
C TRP A 95 11.56 -10.52 -2.17
N GLU A 96 11.74 -11.09 -3.36
CA GLU A 96 11.66 -12.54 -3.57
C GLU A 96 12.64 -13.29 -2.68
N ASP A 97 13.90 -12.83 -2.60
CA ASP A 97 14.97 -13.42 -1.79
C ASP A 97 14.66 -13.44 -0.29
N LEU A 98 13.83 -12.53 0.18
CA LEU A 98 13.30 -12.51 1.55
C LEU A 98 12.05 -13.37 1.76
N GLY A 99 11.55 -14.04 0.72
CA GLY A 99 10.33 -14.83 0.78
C GLY A 99 9.04 -14.02 0.66
N VAL A 100 9.12 -12.74 0.30
CA VAL A 100 7.95 -11.91 -0.04
C VAL A 100 7.29 -12.50 -1.29
N ARG A 101 5.97 -12.56 -1.29
CA ARG A 101 5.17 -13.08 -2.39
C ARG A 101 4.43 -12.02 -3.18
N GLU A 102 4.11 -10.91 -2.54
CA GLU A 102 3.34 -9.84 -3.19
C GLU A 102 3.93 -8.47 -2.81
N ASP A 103 4.04 -7.58 -3.81
CA ASP A 103 4.52 -6.21 -3.65
C ASP A 103 3.42 -5.22 -4.04
N ALA A 104 3.03 -4.37 -3.12
CA ALA A 104 2.07 -3.29 -3.31
C ALA A 104 2.73 -1.90 -3.26
N SER A 105 3.98 -1.81 -3.72
CA SER A 105 4.77 -0.56 -3.74
C SER A 105 4.75 0.15 -5.09
N LEU A 106 4.30 -0.51 -6.18
CA LEU A 106 4.40 0.06 -7.52
C LEU A 106 3.32 1.12 -7.77
N GLY A 107 3.60 2.33 -7.39
CA GLY A 107 2.77 3.52 -7.57
C GLY A 107 3.62 4.78 -7.62
N TRP A 108 2.96 5.91 -7.74
CA TRP A 108 3.57 7.23 -7.72
C TRP A 108 3.42 7.88 -6.35
N SER A 109 4.51 8.46 -5.83
CA SER A 109 4.47 9.15 -4.54
C SER A 109 4.00 10.61 -4.64
N ARG A 110 3.94 11.18 -5.83
CA ARG A 110 3.54 12.58 -6.09
C ARG A 110 2.54 12.75 -7.23
N GLU A 111 2.16 11.67 -7.87
CA GLU A 111 1.24 11.61 -9.00
C GLU A 111 0.17 10.54 -8.76
N VAL A 112 -0.84 10.49 -9.61
CA VAL A 112 -1.84 9.42 -9.67
C VAL A 112 -1.72 8.66 -10.99
N GLY A 113 -2.35 7.49 -11.07
CA GLY A 113 -2.27 6.62 -12.23
C GLY A 113 -1.35 5.43 -12.02
N PHE A 114 -1.36 4.53 -12.98
CA PHE A 114 -0.64 3.26 -12.89
C PHE A 114 0.77 3.36 -13.46
N ARG A 115 1.77 3.29 -12.59
CA ARG A 115 3.19 3.40 -12.97
C ARG A 115 3.64 2.32 -13.98
N ALA A 116 3.00 1.16 -13.97
CA ALA A 116 3.25 0.08 -14.93
C ALA A 116 2.35 0.13 -16.18
N GLY A 117 1.51 1.17 -16.35
CA GLY A 117 0.55 1.24 -17.45
C GLY A 117 -0.57 0.21 -17.41
N THR A 118 -0.72 -0.51 -16.29
CA THR A 118 -1.77 -1.52 -16.08
C THR A 118 -2.34 -1.44 -14.67
N SER A 119 -3.65 -1.65 -14.56
CA SER A 119 -4.36 -1.81 -13.28
C SER A 119 -4.43 -3.25 -12.79
N ARG A 120 -3.98 -4.21 -13.58
CA ARG A 120 -4.00 -5.63 -13.23
C ARG A 120 -2.73 -6.02 -12.51
N ALA A 121 -2.84 -6.83 -11.48
CA ALA A 121 -1.68 -7.45 -10.86
C ALA A 121 -0.96 -8.36 -11.86
N PHE A 122 0.36 -8.37 -11.81
CA PHE A 122 1.19 -9.14 -12.72
C PHE A 122 2.37 -9.77 -12.00
N ARG A 123 2.97 -10.77 -12.63
CA ARG A 123 4.16 -11.43 -12.13
C ARG A 123 5.39 -10.58 -12.47
N ALA A 124 6.20 -10.27 -11.48
CA ALA A 124 7.43 -9.52 -11.67
C ALA A 124 8.41 -10.30 -12.58
N TYR A 125 9.24 -9.57 -13.30
CA TYR A 125 10.25 -10.14 -14.18
C TYR A 125 11.62 -9.54 -13.86
N ASP A 126 12.61 -10.40 -13.73
CA ASP A 126 14.01 -10.04 -13.55
C ASP A 126 14.69 -9.98 -14.91
N VAL A 127 14.87 -8.76 -15.43
CA VAL A 127 15.46 -8.55 -16.76
C VAL A 127 16.94 -8.95 -16.80
N GLU A 128 17.68 -8.79 -15.69
CA GLU A 128 19.10 -9.14 -15.65
C GLU A 128 19.31 -10.64 -15.63
N ALA A 129 18.47 -11.37 -14.88
CA ALA A 129 18.53 -12.83 -14.82
C ALA A 129 17.66 -13.50 -15.88
N ASP A 130 16.98 -12.74 -16.73
CA ASP A 130 16.09 -13.20 -17.81
C ASP A 130 15.08 -14.26 -17.34
N ARG A 131 14.41 -13.98 -16.21
CA ARG A 131 13.43 -14.92 -15.63
C ARG A 131 12.25 -14.23 -14.95
N PRO A 132 11.07 -14.87 -14.96
CA PRO A 132 9.98 -14.43 -14.09
C PRO A 132 10.32 -14.71 -12.62
N LEU A 133 9.91 -13.77 -11.74
CA LEU A 133 9.99 -13.94 -10.30
C LEU A 133 8.72 -14.60 -9.76
N ALA A 134 8.78 -15.24 -8.59
CA ALA A 134 7.58 -15.71 -7.89
C ALA A 134 6.76 -14.57 -7.26
N LEU A 135 7.29 -13.35 -7.30
CA LEU A 135 6.68 -12.13 -6.78
C LEU A 135 5.53 -11.64 -7.67
N LYS A 136 4.37 -11.41 -7.09
CA LYS A 136 3.23 -10.75 -7.74
C LYS A 136 3.22 -9.27 -7.38
N VAL A 137 3.10 -8.41 -8.37
CA VAL A 137 3.08 -6.95 -8.19
C VAL A 137 1.66 -6.42 -8.31
N HIS A 138 1.23 -5.61 -7.34
CA HIS A 138 -0.06 -4.93 -7.32
C HIS A 138 0.16 -3.44 -7.61
N PRO A 139 -0.21 -2.94 -8.79
CA PRO A 139 -0.09 -1.52 -9.10
C PRO A 139 -1.02 -0.67 -8.23
N VAL A 140 -0.47 0.41 -7.68
CA VAL A 140 -1.21 1.39 -6.86
C VAL A 140 -1.58 2.58 -7.72
N ALA A 141 -2.89 2.88 -7.81
CA ALA A 141 -3.44 3.94 -8.66
C ALA A 141 -3.32 5.34 -8.05
N ALA A 142 -3.53 5.44 -6.74
CA ALA A 142 -3.56 6.73 -6.06
C ALA A 142 -3.08 6.60 -4.62
N MET A 143 -2.54 7.70 -4.10
CA MET A 143 -2.15 7.84 -2.70
C MET A 143 -2.64 9.20 -2.18
N ASP A 144 -3.19 9.24 -0.99
CA ASP A 144 -3.71 10.47 -0.37
C ASP A 144 -2.69 11.62 -0.35
N SER A 145 -1.45 11.34 0.05
CA SER A 145 -0.39 12.36 0.07
C SER A 145 0.09 12.77 -1.33
N ALA A 146 -0.05 11.92 -2.34
CA ALA A 146 0.22 12.29 -3.74
C ALA A 146 -0.83 13.29 -4.24
N MET A 147 -2.10 13.04 -3.95
CA MET A 147 -3.20 13.94 -4.30
C MET A 147 -3.06 15.30 -3.59
N THR A 148 -2.79 15.28 -2.28
CA THR A 148 -2.71 16.50 -1.46
C THR A 148 -1.43 17.30 -1.71
N ARG A 149 -0.26 16.67 -1.54
CA ARG A 149 1.05 17.35 -1.55
C ARG A 149 1.74 17.32 -2.91
N GLY A 150 1.43 16.33 -3.75
CA GLY A 150 1.97 16.19 -5.09
C GLY A 150 1.21 17.06 -6.09
N LEU A 151 -0.10 16.88 -6.15
CA LEU A 151 -1.01 17.51 -7.12
C LEU A 151 -1.74 18.75 -6.56
N ASN A 152 -1.64 18.96 -5.25
CA ASN A 152 -2.31 20.06 -4.55
C ASN A 152 -3.84 20.07 -4.75
N TRP A 153 -4.45 18.90 -4.86
CA TRP A 153 -5.90 18.78 -4.97
C TRP A 153 -6.57 19.02 -3.62
N ASN A 154 -7.73 19.66 -3.68
CA ASN A 154 -8.65 19.69 -2.56
C ASN A 154 -9.54 18.41 -2.54
N PRO A 155 -10.27 18.15 -1.44
CA PRO A 155 -11.12 16.95 -1.33
C PRO A 155 -12.16 16.76 -2.44
N GLU A 156 -12.75 17.84 -2.97
CA GLU A 156 -13.78 17.74 -4.02
C GLU A 156 -13.16 17.46 -5.39
N GLU A 157 -12.03 18.10 -5.72
CA GLU A 157 -11.27 17.78 -6.92
C GLU A 157 -10.82 16.32 -6.91
N ALA A 158 -10.31 15.85 -5.77
CA ALA A 158 -9.89 14.47 -5.61
C ALA A 158 -11.04 13.47 -5.85
N LYS A 159 -12.26 13.75 -5.35
CA LYS A 159 -13.42 12.88 -5.60
C LYS A 159 -13.72 12.73 -7.10
N GLY A 160 -13.80 13.85 -7.83
CA GLY A 160 -14.07 13.83 -9.27
C GLY A 160 -13.03 13.03 -10.06
N GLN A 161 -11.75 13.27 -9.77
CA GLN A 161 -10.65 12.57 -10.43
C GLN A 161 -10.62 11.07 -10.09
N LEU A 162 -10.89 10.71 -8.83
CA LEU A 162 -10.96 9.30 -8.42
C LEU A 162 -12.13 8.59 -9.10
N ASP A 163 -13.30 9.22 -9.25
CA ASP A 163 -14.45 8.64 -9.93
C ASP A 163 -14.11 8.33 -11.40
N GLU A 164 -13.56 9.30 -12.15
CA GLU A 164 -13.14 9.11 -13.53
C GLU A 164 -12.14 7.97 -13.68
N MET A 165 -11.11 7.92 -12.82
CA MET A 165 -10.11 6.87 -12.85
C MET A 165 -10.70 5.47 -12.54
N MET A 166 -11.58 5.37 -11.54
CA MET A 166 -12.22 4.11 -11.17
C MET A 166 -13.17 3.60 -12.25
N GLU A 167 -13.89 4.48 -12.95
CA GLU A 167 -14.72 4.11 -14.10
C GLU A 167 -13.88 3.51 -15.24
N VAL A 168 -12.74 4.11 -15.56
CA VAL A 168 -11.80 3.58 -16.57
C VAL A 168 -11.27 2.22 -16.17
N VAL A 169 -10.87 2.05 -14.90
CA VAL A 169 -10.37 0.77 -14.36
C VAL A 169 -11.46 -0.31 -14.44
N SER A 170 -12.69 0.03 -14.05
CA SER A 170 -13.84 -0.88 -14.11
C SER A 170 -14.15 -1.29 -15.55
N ALA A 171 -14.19 -0.34 -16.48
CA ALA A 171 -14.43 -0.61 -17.91
C ALA A 171 -13.34 -1.50 -18.53
N ALA A 172 -12.10 -1.40 -18.06
CA ALA A 172 -10.97 -2.26 -18.48
C ALA A 172 -10.97 -3.64 -17.78
N GLY A 173 -11.90 -3.91 -16.87
CA GLY A 173 -11.89 -5.12 -16.02
C GLY A 173 -10.62 -5.23 -15.17
N GLY A 174 -10.11 -4.09 -14.69
CA GLY A 174 -8.94 -3.97 -13.86
C GLY A 174 -9.24 -4.05 -12.36
N THR A 175 -8.20 -3.83 -11.55
CA THR A 175 -8.30 -3.76 -10.10
C THR A 175 -7.94 -2.36 -9.63
N TRP A 176 -8.79 -1.77 -8.79
CA TRP A 176 -8.49 -0.51 -8.11
C TRP A 176 -7.73 -0.79 -6.81
N MET A 177 -6.54 -0.24 -6.66
CA MET A 177 -5.79 -0.22 -5.41
C MET A 177 -5.34 1.20 -5.10
N SER A 178 -5.61 1.67 -3.89
CA SER A 178 -5.17 2.99 -3.40
C SER A 178 -4.47 2.88 -2.06
N CYS A 179 -3.66 3.89 -1.73
CA CYS A 179 -2.94 3.99 -0.47
C CYS A 179 -3.50 5.17 0.34
N TRP A 180 -3.92 4.90 1.57
CA TRP A 180 -4.42 5.89 2.51
C TRP A 180 -3.72 5.75 3.85
N HIS A 181 -3.36 6.87 4.46
CA HIS A 181 -2.74 6.89 5.78
C HIS A 181 -3.80 7.10 6.86
N ASN A 182 -3.55 6.58 8.05
CA ASN A 182 -4.41 6.80 9.21
C ASN A 182 -4.57 8.30 9.56
N THR A 183 -3.59 9.13 9.22
CA THR A 183 -3.65 10.58 9.41
C THR A 183 -4.65 11.23 8.45
N SER A 184 -4.71 10.83 7.20
CA SER A 184 -5.63 11.41 6.22
C SER A 184 -7.10 11.11 6.52
N VAL A 185 -7.37 9.93 7.08
CA VAL A 185 -8.74 9.57 7.52
C VAL A 185 -9.09 10.08 8.92
N SER A 186 -8.16 10.76 9.61
CA SER A 186 -8.42 11.38 10.91
C SER A 186 -9.31 12.61 10.83
N ASP A 187 -9.40 13.24 9.67
CA ASP A 187 -10.15 14.46 9.39
C ASP A 187 -9.71 15.66 10.24
N ARG A 188 -8.40 15.80 10.45
CA ARG A 188 -7.77 16.85 11.26
C ARG A 188 -6.69 17.58 10.47
N ASP A 189 -6.43 18.82 10.88
CA ASP A 189 -5.36 19.66 10.32
C ASP A 189 -5.47 19.80 8.79
N GLU A 190 -4.41 19.54 8.06
CA GLU A 190 -4.37 19.55 6.59
C GLU A 190 -5.28 18.49 5.94
N TRP A 191 -5.83 17.56 6.73
CA TRP A 191 -6.63 16.44 6.26
C TRP A 191 -8.14 16.62 6.43
N VAL A 192 -8.59 17.83 6.79
CA VAL A 192 -10.04 18.14 6.88
C VAL A 192 -10.72 17.89 5.53
N GLY A 193 -11.82 17.12 5.53
CA GLY A 193 -12.56 16.71 4.33
C GLY A 193 -12.08 15.42 3.66
N TRP A 194 -10.86 14.93 3.94
CA TRP A 194 -10.29 13.77 3.28
C TRP A 194 -10.91 12.45 3.72
N ARG A 195 -11.47 12.37 4.94
CA ARG A 195 -12.28 11.22 5.34
C ARG A 195 -13.51 11.05 4.45
N ALA A 196 -14.17 12.13 4.10
CA ALA A 196 -15.33 12.10 3.20
C ALA A 196 -14.92 11.63 1.80
N THR A 197 -13.76 12.06 1.30
CA THR A 197 -13.18 11.60 0.02
C THR A 197 -12.88 10.10 0.06
N TYR A 198 -12.26 9.60 1.13
CA TYR A 198 -12.02 8.16 1.32
C TYR A 198 -13.31 7.35 1.30
N LEU A 199 -14.33 7.77 2.05
CA LEU A 199 -15.63 7.09 2.10
C LEU A 199 -16.35 7.12 0.76
N HIS A 200 -16.29 8.25 0.04
CA HIS A 200 -16.81 8.38 -1.31
C HIS A 200 -16.15 7.39 -2.26
N MET A 201 -14.82 7.36 -2.31
CA MET A 201 -14.05 6.39 -3.12
C MET A 201 -14.48 4.94 -2.85
N VAL A 202 -14.60 4.56 -1.57
CA VAL A 202 -15.04 3.20 -1.21
C VAL A 202 -16.46 2.92 -1.71
N GLN A 203 -17.38 3.88 -1.62
CA GLN A 203 -18.75 3.74 -2.11
C GLN A 203 -18.79 3.61 -3.64
N THR A 204 -18.03 4.42 -4.36
CA THR A 204 -17.90 4.35 -5.81
C THR A 204 -17.34 3.00 -6.25
N ALA A 205 -16.25 2.51 -5.62
CA ALA A 205 -15.67 1.21 -5.91
C ALA A 205 -16.69 0.07 -5.75
N ARG A 206 -17.49 0.09 -4.68
CA ARG A 206 -18.58 -0.88 -4.45
C ARG A 206 -19.64 -0.84 -5.53
N SER A 207 -20.04 0.37 -5.93
CA SER A 207 -21.04 0.55 -6.97
C SER A 207 -20.56 -0.01 -8.31
N LEU A 208 -19.31 0.22 -8.66
CA LEU A 208 -18.71 -0.26 -9.91
C LEU A 208 -18.52 -1.78 -9.91
N SER A 209 -18.07 -2.36 -8.81
CA SER A 209 -17.92 -3.83 -8.69
C SER A 209 -19.22 -4.60 -8.90
N ARG A 210 -20.37 -4.04 -8.48
CA ARG A 210 -21.69 -4.65 -8.67
C ARG A 210 -22.23 -4.55 -10.10
N ARG A 211 -21.71 -3.65 -10.92
CA ARG A 211 -22.10 -3.50 -12.33
C ARG A 211 -21.39 -4.49 -13.26
N THR A 212 -20.31 -5.09 -12.78
CA THR A 212 -19.46 -5.98 -13.57
C THR A 212 -19.81 -7.46 -13.37
N LEU A 213 -20.72 -7.77 -12.45
CA LEU A 213 -21.33 -9.09 -12.21
C LEU A 213 -22.69 -9.21 -12.89
#